data_033940b7e8986861b2328237c68eb4c4
#
_entry.id   033940b7e8986861b2328237c68eb4c4
#
_cell.length_a   1.000
_cell.length_b   1.000
_cell.length_c   1.000
_cell.angle_alpha   90.00
_cell.angle_beta   90.00
_cell.angle_gamma   90.00
#
_symmetry.space_group_name_H-M   'P 1'
#
loop_
_entity.id
_entity.type
_entity.pdbx_description
1 polymer ?
#
loop_
_entity_poly.entity_id
_entity_poly.type
_entity_poly.pdbx_seq_one_letter_code
_entity_poly.pdbx_strand_id
1 'polypeptide(L)'
;MKFNIAYFGPEWLFHLRRDFILATRCGLESLGHDVVLSGLQMDPSRFNLVIGAYFLPAAELARIDKAGVPFAHVNTEVIAKDMLNFNPQKVDFLGAYLPSLKAGRFVWDVIQDNLAEHRRYGVAAHFMRWGWHPKMEDIEHRAQKDLDFYFFGMMTPRRAEVVQELGKRGFTGMVDHSCPYFLRNDRIARARVSLNIVQDEKYTHVNSFRICYLANNRVAILSEAESDPAGYLALADVVHGREKFADALAGLLAENRWKARGEAAYELFRETPMTRCLEELLDASFGSESRAAAGGAR
;
A
#
# COMPACT_ATOMS: atom_id res chain seq x y z
N MET A 1 10.91 21.22 0.45
CA MET A 1 11.84 20.42 1.29
C MET A 1 12.60 19.43 0.41
N LYS A 2 13.69 18.82 0.97
CA LYS A 2 14.42 17.72 0.32
C LYS A 2 14.12 16.42 1.07
N PHE A 3 13.62 15.40 0.35
CA PHE A 3 13.30 14.10 0.91
C PHE A 3 14.18 13.00 0.32
N ASN A 4 14.49 12.01 1.13
CA ASN A 4 15.03 10.73 0.70
C ASN A 4 14.05 9.63 1.11
N ILE A 5 13.49 8.89 0.17
CA ILE A 5 12.72 7.69 0.46
C ILE A 5 13.72 6.53 0.55
N ALA A 6 14.04 6.11 1.76
CA ALA A 6 15.03 5.08 2.04
C ALA A 6 14.33 3.73 2.27
N TYR A 7 14.53 2.77 1.36
CA TYR A 7 13.94 1.45 1.47
C TYR A 7 14.92 0.43 2.03
N PHE A 8 14.58 -0.21 3.16
CA PHE A 8 15.42 -1.16 3.90
C PHE A 8 14.91 -2.60 3.87
N GLY A 9 14.06 -2.96 2.94
CA GLY A 9 13.53 -4.32 2.81
C GLY A 9 14.25 -5.15 1.75
N PRO A 10 13.97 -6.46 1.67
CA PRO A 10 14.48 -7.33 0.62
C PRO A 10 13.87 -6.95 -0.74
N GLU A 11 14.62 -7.21 -1.82
CA GLU A 11 14.23 -6.84 -3.19
C GLU A 11 12.86 -7.41 -3.60
N TRP A 12 12.56 -8.66 -3.26
CA TRP A 12 11.27 -9.27 -3.59
C TRP A 12 10.07 -8.52 -2.99
N LEU A 13 10.26 -7.92 -1.81
CA LEU A 13 9.22 -7.12 -1.16
C LEU A 13 9.14 -5.72 -1.76
N PHE A 14 10.24 -5.20 -2.32
CA PHE A 14 10.22 -3.93 -3.05
C PHE A 14 9.19 -3.98 -4.19
N HIS A 15 9.09 -5.08 -4.93
CA HIS A 15 8.10 -5.25 -5.99
C HIS A 15 6.66 -5.09 -5.48
N LEU A 16 6.38 -5.48 -4.24
CA LEU A 16 5.06 -5.33 -3.62
C LEU A 16 4.81 -3.93 -3.04
N ARG A 17 5.86 -3.16 -2.77
CA ARG A 17 5.79 -1.79 -2.20
C ARG A 17 6.05 -0.70 -3.24
N ARG A 18 6.56 -1.08 -4.41
CA ARG A 18 7.00 -0.16 -5.46
C ARG A 18 5.94 0.90 -5.78
N ASP A 19 4.71 0.49 -5.98
CA ASP A 19 3.65 1.40 -6.42
C ASP A 19 3.35 2.46 -5.37
N PHE A 20 3.31 2.07 -4.10
CA PHE A 20 3.17 2.98 -2.97
C PHE A 20 4.36 3.94 -2.86
N ILE A 21 5.58 3.42 -2.98
CA ILE A 21 6.82 4.22 -2.95
C ILE A 21 6.82 5.25 -4.08
N LEU A 22 6.45 4.84 -5.30
CA LEU A 22 6.38 5.74 -6.45
C LEU A 22 5.24 6.75 -6.35
N ALA A 23 4.07 6.36 -5.86
CA ALA A 23 2.96 7.28 -5.62
C ALA A 23 3.36 8.36 -4.60
N THR A 24 4.04 7.95 -3.52
CA THR A 24 4.57 8.89 -2.51
C THR A 24 5.59 9.83 -3.14
N ARG A 25 6.55 9.32 -3.90
CA ARG A 25 7.53 10.13 -4.61
C ARG A 25 6.87 11.11 -5.57
N CYS A 26 6.01 10.63 -6.46
CA CYS A 26 5.32 11.45 -7.45
C CYS A 26 4.47 12.54 -6.80
N GLY A 27 3.77 12.22 -5.71
CA GLY A 27 2.97 13.19 -4.97
C GLY A 27 3.84 14.29 -4.34
N LEU A 28 4.94 13.93 -3.66
CA LEU A 28 5.88 14.90 -3.09
C LEU A 28 6.55 15.76 -4.16
N GLU A 29 6.97 15.18 -5.30
CA GLU A 29 7.53 15.93 -6.44
C GLU A 29 6.50 16.91 -7.02
N SER A 30 5.22 16.51 -7.12
CA SER A 30 4.14 17.37 -7.61
C SER A 30 3.83 18.54 -6.67
N LEU A 31 4.17 18.42 -5.38
CA LEU A 31 4.15 19.49 -4.40
C LEU A 31 5.41 20.39 -4.41
N GLY A 32 6.30 20.19 -5.38
CA GLY A 32 7.52 20.98 -5.52
C GLY A 32 8.66 20.57 -4.59
N HIS A 33 8.60 19.37 -4.00
CA HIS A 33 9.70 18.86 -3.19
C HIS A 33 10.76 18.13 -4.04
N ASP A 34 12.03 18.22 -3.63
CA ASP A 34 13.14 17.48 -4.23
C ASP A 34 13.21 16.09 -3.57
N VAL A 35 12.94 15.03 -4.34
CA VAL A 35 12.79 13.68 -3.81
C VAL A 35 13.75 12.72 -4.50
N VAL A 36 14.55 12.00 -3.70
CA VAL A 36 15.37 10.88 -4.17
C VAL A 36 14.85 9.57 -3.56
N LEU A 37 15.10 8.47 -4.27
CA LEU A 37 14.83 7.12 -3.79
C LEU A 37 16.16 6.40 -3.63
N SER A 38 16.46 5.89 -2.43
CA SER A 38 17.67 5.12 -2.15
C SER A 38 17.35 3.75 -1.56
N GLY A 39 18.20 2.76 -1.87
CA GLY A 39 18.18 1.46 -1.21
C GLY A 39 19.19 1.42 -0.06
N LEU A 40 18.79 0.93 1.11
CA LEU A 40 19.63 0.64 2.27
C LEU A 40 20.51 1.82 2.77
N GLN A 41 20.15 3.05 2.43
CA GLN A 41 20.98 4.21 2.78
C GLN A 41 20.13 5.42 3.13
N MET A 42 20.50 6.10 4.23
CA MET A 42 19.97 7.41 4.60
C MET A 42 20.89 8.52 4.04
N ASP A 43 20.28 9.64 3.65
CA ASP A 43 20.99 10.82 3.17
C ASP A 43 21.01 11.90 4.29
N PRO A 44 22.18 12.28 4.82
CA PRO A 44 22.27 13.27 5.89
C PRO A 44 21.87 14.70 5.47
N SER A 45 21.80 14.96 4.17
CA SER A 45 21.39 16.28 3.63
C SER A 45 19.88 16.41 3.40
N ARG A 46 19.11 15.36 3.66
CA ARG A 46 17.67 15.24 3.37
C ARG A 46 16.90 14.72 4.57
N PHE A 47 15.59 15.00 4.60
CA PHE A 47 14.70 14.32 5.53
C PHE A 47 14.39 12.91 5.01
N ASN A 48 14.68 11.89 5.81
CA ASN A 48 14.59 10.50 5.38
C ASN A 48 13.24 9.89 5.76
N LEU A 49 12.52 9.36 4.77
CA LEU A 49 11.32 8.54 4.94
C LEU A 49 11.75 7.07 4.87
N VAL A 50 11.82 6.42 6.03
CA VAL A 50 12.40 5.06 6.16
C VAL A 50 11.30 4.01 6.06
N ILE A 51 11.36 3.17 5.03
CA ILE A 51 10.41 2.08 4.75
C ILE A 51 11.11 0.74 4.94
N GLY A 52 10.46 -0.21 5.62
CA GLY A 52 10.94 -1.58 5.75
C GLY A 52 12.05 -1.78 6.79
N ALA A 53 12.33 -0.79 7.63
CA ALA A 53 13.38 -0.89 8.66
C ALA A 53 13.20 -2.06 9.63
N TYR A 54 11.99 -2.57 9.81
CA TYR A 54 11.71 -3.76 10.64
C TYR A 54 12.37 -5.06 10.14
N PHE A 55 12.93 -5.06 8.92
CA PHE A 55 13.77 -6.17 8.43
C PHE A 55 15.21 -6.11 8.93
N LEU A 56 15.61 -4.97 9.48
CA LEU A 56 16.99 -4.80 9.95
C LEU A 56 17.19 -5.47 11.32
N PRO A 57 18.39 -6.03 11.56
CA PRO A 57 18.77 -6.43 12.91
C PRO A 57 18.73 -5.26 13.89
N ALA A 58 18.50 -5.54 15.17
CA ALA A 58 18.40 -4.53 16.22
C ALA A 58 19.62 -3.58 16.28
N ALA A 59 20.83 -4.12 16.03
CA ALA A 59 22.06 -3.31 15.99
C ALA A 59 22.06 -2.28 14.85
N GLU A 60 21.51 -2.64 13.68
CA GLU A 60 21.41 -1.72 12.54
C GLU A 60 20.32 -0.66 12.76
N LEU A 61 19.19 -1.03 13.37
CA LEU A 61 18.19 -0.06 13.80
C LEU A 61 18.79 0.97 14.77
N ALA A 62 19.50 0.50 15.80
CA ALA A 62 20.18 1.38 16.74
C ALA A 62 21.25 2.27 16.08
N ARG A 63 21.88 1.82 15.01
CA ARG A 63 22.84 2.62 14.23
C ARG A 63 22.14 3.74 13.46
N ILE A 64 20.97 3.46 12.85
CA ILE A 64 20.14 4.46 12.19
C ILE A 64 19.70 5.51 13.22
N ASP A 65 19.17 5.08 14.36
CA ASP A 65 18.68 5.96 15.42
C ASP A 65 19.75 6.93 15.94
N LYS A 66 21.01 6.46 16.00
CA LYS A 66 22.16 7.24 16.48
C LYS A 66 22.87 8.07 15.41
N ALA A 67 22.48 7.94 14.14
CA ALA A 67 23.17 8.62 13.04
C ALA A 67 23.04 10.15 13.09
N GLY A 68 22.17 10.71 13.91
CA GLY A 68 21.92 12.17 13.98
C GLY A 68 21.27 12.75 12.71
N VAL A 69 20.75 11.90 11.85
CA VAL A 69 20.14 12.25 10.57
C VAL A 69 18.64 12.37 10.76
N PRO A 70 17.96 13.43 10.28
CA PRO A 70 16.51 13.57 10.44
C PRO A 70 15.76 12.49 9.66
N PHE A 71 14.89 11.76 10.35
CA PHE A 71 14.08 10.71 9.71
C PHE A 71 12.70 10.53 10.36
N ALA A 72 11.82 9.90 9.60
CA ALA A 72 10.55 9.35 10.05
C ALA A 72 10.40 7.93 9.49
N HIS A 73 9.70 7.06 10.22
CA HIS A 73 9.33 5.76 9.68
C HIS A 73 8.06 5.86 8.84
N VAL A 74 8.00 5.07 7.76
CA VAL A 74 6.76 4.78 7.06
C VAL A 74 6.42 3.31 7.34
N ASN A 75 5.47 3.09 8.24
CA ASN A 75 5.04 1.76 8.61
C ASN A 75 4.00 1.24 7.63
N THR A 76 4.22 0.03 7.14
CA THR A 76 3.38 -0.65 6.13
C THR A 76 2.77 -1.94 6.65
N GLU A 77 2.99 -2.26 7.92
CA GLU A 77 2.68 -3.55 8.52
C GLU A 77 1.72 -3.39 9.69
N VAL A 78 0.93 -4.43 9.94
CA VAL A 78 -0.04 -4.46 11.06
C VAL A 78 0.70 -4.50 12.39
N ILE A 79 0.34 -3.59 13.29
CA ILE A 79 0.79 -3.61 14.69
C ILE A 79 -0.39 -4.09 15.57
N ALA A 80 -0.24 -5.22 16.20
CA ALA A 80 -1.27 -5.75 17.09
C ALA A 80 -0.68 -6.71 18.13
N LYS A 81 -1.21 -6.68 19.36
CA LYS A 81 -0.82 -7.58 20.44
C LYS A 81 0.69 -7.62 20.69
N ASP A 82 1.33 -6.44 20.72
CA ASP A 82 2.77 -6.27 20.96
C ASP A 82 3.64 -6.95 19.87
N MET A 83 3.11 -7.13 18.67
CA MET A 83 3.77 -7.82 17.57
C MET A 83 3.58 -7.05 16.26
N LEU A 84 4.48 -7.30 15.30
CA LEU A 84 4.32 -6.91 13.90
C LEU A 84 3.82 -8.12 13.09
N ASN A 85 2.73 -7.92 12.34
CA ASN A 85 2.11 -8.96 11.50
C ASN A 85 1.80 -10.27 12.24
N PHE A 86 1.44 -10.20 13.51
CA PHE A 86 1.16 -11.37 14.36
C PHE A 86 2.29 -12.43 14.38
N ASN A 87 3.52 -12.01 14.12
CA ASN A 87 4.67 -12.90 14.04
C ASN A 87 5.82 -12.44 14.97
N PRO A 88 5.86 -12.92 16.24
CA PRO A 88 6.86 -12.51 17.22
C PRO A 88 8.26 -13.03 16.90
N GLN A 89 8.37 -14.09 16.08
CA GLN A 89 9.66 -14.70 15.76
C GLN A 89 10.43 -13.95 14.68
N LYS A 90 9.72 -13.17 13.85
CA LYS A 90 10.31 -12.48 12.69
C LYS A 90 10.85 -11.09 13.03
N VAL A 91 10.21 -10.41 13.97
CA VAL A 91 10.56 -9.03 14.34
C VAL A 91 10.46 -8.91 15.86
N ASP A 92 11.55 -8.50 16.49
CA ASP A 92 11.53 -8.08 17.89
C ASP A 92 10.86 -6.69 17.96
N PHE A 93 9.53 -6.70 18.05
CA PHE A 93 8.77 -5.45 18.04
C PHE A 93 9.07 -4.59 19.27
N LEU A 94 8.99 -5.15 20.47
CA LEU A 94 9.15 -4.38 21.70
C LEU A 94 10.59 -3.99 21.99
N GLY A 95 11.55 -4.89 21.74
CA GLY A 95 12.96 -4.67 22.09
C GLY A 95 13.76 -3.90 21.03
N ALA A 96 13.32 -3.92 19.75
CA ALA A 96 14.07 -3.30 18.67
C ALA A 96 13.23 -2.31 17.84
N TYR A 97 12.12 -2.74 17.26
CA TYR A 97 11.41 -1.89 16.30
C TYR A 97 10.67 -0.73 16.97
N LEU A 98 9.99 -0.96 18.10
CA LEU A 98 9.31 0.09 18.84
C LEU A 98 10.26 1.19 19.36
N PRO A 99 11.44 0.88 19.93
CA PRO A 99 12.45 1.91 20.21
C PRO A 99 12.83 2.73 18.98
N SER A 100 13.04 2.09 17.82
CA SER A 100 13.36 2.78 16.56
C SER A 100 12.21 3.68 16.08
N LEU A 101 10.93 3.24 16.18
CA LEU A 101 9.78 4.09 15.89
C LEU A 101 9.76 5.35 16.75
N LYS A 102 10.18 5.25 18.03
CA LYS A 102 10.27 6.39 18.96
C LYS A 102 11.46 7.31 18.70
N ALA A 103 12.53 6.79 18.11
CA ALA A 103 13.71 7.57 17.75
C ALA A 103 13.47 8.46 16.53
N GLY A 104 12.60 8.05 15.62
CA GLY A 104 12.15 8.87 14.50
C GLY A 104 11.33 10.08 14.95
N ARG A 105 11.31 11.13 14.14
CA ARG A 105 10.54 12.35 14.45
C ARG A 105 9.04 12.05 14.58
N PHE A 106 8.52 11.16 13.73
CA PHE A 106 7.15 10.66 13.72
C PHE A 106 7.08 9.36 12.89
N VAL A 107 5.90 8.76 12.86
CA VAL A 107 5.58 7.62 11.99
C VAL A 107 4.46 8.04 11.03
N TRP A 108 4.64 7.80 9.74
CA TRP A 108 3.55 7.73 8.77
C TRP A 108 3.07 6.28 8.68
N ASP A 109 1.83 6.03 8.99
CA ASP A 109 1.27 4.68 8.98
C ASP A 109 0.20 4.55 7.91
N VAL A 110 0.32 3.55 7.04
CA VAL A 110 -0.64 3.29 5.95
C VAL A 110 -1.88 2.52 6.43
N ILE A 111 -1.85 2.02 7.67
CA ILE A 111 -2.95 1.29 8.30
C ILE A 111 -3.54 2.16 9.42
N GLN A 112 -4.73 2.68 9.19
CA GLN A 112 -5.36 3.63 10.11
C GLN A 112 -5.58 3.05 11.51
N ASP A 113 -5.90 1.76 11.60
CA ASP A 113 -6.13 1.07 12.88
C ASP A 113 -4.87 1.03 13.77
N ASN A 114 -3.67 1.03 13.17
CA ASN A 114 -2.42 1.10 13.92
C ASN A 114 -2.25 2.37 14.75
N LEU A 115 -2.98 3.46 14.42
CA LEU A 115 -2.85 4.72 15.17
C LEU A 115 -3.25 4.56 16.65
N ALA A 116 -4.15 3.64 16.97
CA ALA A 116 -4.50 3.32 18.35
C ALA A 116 -3.32 2.67 19.09
N GLU A 117 -2.62 1.73 18.43
CA GLU A 117 -1.44 1.10 18.99
C GLU A 117 -0.28 2.10 19.12
N HIS A 118 -0.03 2.94 18.14
CA HIS A 118 0.98 4.00 18.25
C HIS A 118 0.73 4.89 19.47
N ARG A 119 -0.51 5.34 19.67
CA ARG A 119 -0.88 6.13 20.88
C ARG A 119 -0.63 5.38 22.15
N ARG A 120 -0.97 4.08 22.22
CA ARG A 120 -0.72 3.22 23.38
C ARG A 120 0.75 3.17 23.78
N TYR A 121 1.65 3.19 22.78
CA TYR A 121 3.10 3.18 23.01
C TYR A 121 3.73 4.57 23.14
N GLY A 122 2.97 5.64 23.03
CA GLY A 122 3.49 7.01 23.05
C GLY A 122 4.33 7.36 21.81
N VAL A 123 4.01 6.77 20.66
CA VAL A 123 4.63 7.08 19.36
C VAL A 123 3.82 8.15 18.65
N ALA A 124 4.48 9.23 18.21
CA ALA A 124 3.86 10.23 17.35
C ALA A 124 3.62 9.64 15.96
N ALA A 125 2.35 9.45 15.58
CA ALA A 125 2.01 8.82 14.32
C ALA A 125 0.85 9.51 13.61
N HIS A 126 0.91 9.54 12.28
CA HIS A 126 -0.11 10.11 11.40
C HIS A 126 -0.53 9.07 10.38
N PHE A 127 -1.83 9.04 10.03
CA PHE A 127 -2.34 8.19 8.98
C PHE A 127 -1.87 8.71 7.62
N MET A 128 -1.17 7.86 6.87
CA MET A 128 -0.74 8.14 5.51
C MET A 128 -1.76 7.57 4.53
N ARG A 129 -2.72 8.39 4.13
CA ARG A 129 -3.71 8.01 3.12
C ARG A 129 -3.06 7.90 1.74
N TRP A 130 -3.38 6.84 1.00
CA TRP A 130 -3.03 6.75 -0.41
C TRP A 130 -4.11 7.45 -1.25
N GLY A 131 -3.68 8.34 -2.14
CA GLY A 131 -4.52 9.04 -3.09
C GLY A 131 -4.15 8.74 -4.55
N TRP A 132 -5.01 9.18 -5.46
CA TRP A 132 -4.81 9.08 -6.89
C TRP A 132 -3.66 9.98 -7.40
N HIS A 133 -2.91 9.48 -8.39
CA HIS A 133 -1.89 10.28 -9.07
C HIS A 133 -1.77 9.90 -10.55
N PRO A 134 -1.73 10.87 -11.52
CA PRO A 134 -1.72 10.56 -12.95
C PRO A 134 -0.49 9.77 -13.41
N LYS A 135 0.69 9.99 -12.80
CA LYS A 135 1.91 9.22 -13.10
C LYS A 135 1.84 7.75 -12.66
N MET A 136 0.77 7.34 -11.98
CA MET A 136 0.53 5.95 -11.57
C MET A 136 -0.46 5.24 -12.49
N GLU A 137 -0.90 5.88 -13.58
CA GLU A 137 -1.66 5.27 -14.66
C GLU A 137 -0.69 4.60 -15.62
N ASP A 138 -0.15 3.45 -15.25
CA ASP A 138 0.92 2.75 -15.97
C ASP A 138 0.49 1.37 -16.52
N ILE A 139 -0.83 1.08 -16.53
CA ILE A 139 -1.40 -0.13 -17.11
C ILE A 139 -2.05 0.17 -18.45
N GLU A 140 -1.45 -0.32 -19.51
CA GLU A 140 -2.02 -0.27 -20.85
C GLU A 140 -2.98 -1.45 -21.08
N HIS A 141 -4.29 -1.19 -20.95
CA HIS A 141 -5.32 -2.23 -21.03
C HIS A 141 -5.41 -2.82 -22.44
N ARG A 142 -5.53 -4.14 -22.51
CA ARG A 142 -5.76 -4.84 -23.77
C ARG A 142 -7.22 -4.76 -24.18
N ALA A 143 -7.47 -4.52 -25.48
CA ALA A 143 -8.82 -4.48 -26.04
C ALA A 143 -9.56 -5.81 -25.88
N GLN A 144 -8.83 -6.93 -26.06
CA GLN A 144 -9.33 -8.28 -25.81
C GLN A 144 -8.66 -8.82 -24.56
N LYS A 145 -9.48 -9.23 -23.58
CA LYS A 145 -9.03 -9.81 -22.32
C LYS A 145 -9.29 -11.31 -22.33
N ASP A 146 -8.26 -12.07 -22.03
CA ASP A 146 -8.26 -13.54 -22.05
C ASP A 146 -8.34 -14.16 -20.63
N LEU A 147 -8.26 -13.33 -19.57
CA LEU A 147 -8.42 -13.76 -18.19
C LEU A 147 -9.71 -13.19 -17.60
N ASP A 148 -10.48 -14.03 -16.93
CA ASP A 148 -11.65 -13.57 -16.15
C ASP A 148 -11.20 -12.89 -14.87
N PHE A 149 -10.15 -13.46 -14.23
CA PHE A 149 -9.60 -12.85 -13.02
C PHE A 149 -8.08 -12.93 -12.95
N TYR A 150 -7.51 -12.02 -12.14
CA TYR A 150 -6.12 -12.04 -11.75
C TYR A 150 -5.98 -11.76 -10.25
N PHE A 151 -5.08 -12.50 -9.59
CA PHE A 151 -4.69 -12.26 -8.22
C PHE A 151 -3.16 -12.18 -8.11
N PHE A 152 -2.65 -11.19 -7.39
CA PHE A 152 -1.23 -11.09 -7.06
C PHE A 152 -1.03 -10.87 -5.56
N GLY A 153 -0.09 -11.59 -4.99
CA GLY A 153 0.25 -11.57 -3.59
C GLY A 153 0.57 -12.96 -3.05
N MET A 154 1.00 -13.02 -1.80
CA MET A 154 1.36 -14.29 -1.16
C MET A 154 0.17 -15.26 -1.17
N MET A 155 0.38 -16.46 -1.69
CA MET A 155 -0.63 -17.51 -1.67
C MET A 155 -0.66 -18.17 -0.29
N THR A 156 -1.85 -18.22 0.30
CA THR A 156 -2.15 -18.94 1.54
C THR A 156 -3.17 -20.04 1.27
N PRO A 157 -3.35 -21.03 2.16
CA PRO A 157 -4.39 -22.06 1.98
C PRO A 157 -5.77 -21.44 1.73
N ARG A 158 -6.14 -20.41 2.49
CA ARG A 158 -7.40 -19.69 2.34
C ARG A 158 -7.58 -19.06 0.96
N ARG A 159 -6.54 -18.42 0.44
CA ARG A 159 -6.55 -17.82 -0.91
C ARG A 159 -6.60 -18.87 -2.01
N ALA A 160 -5.88 -20.00 -1.80
CA ALA A 160 -5.89 -21.11 -2.73
C ALA A 160 -7.28 -21.75 -2.86
N GLU A 161 -8.03 -21.87 -1.76
CA GLU A 161 -9.41 -22.37 -1.78
C GLU A 161 -10.33 -21.51 -2.67
N VAL A 162 -10.26 -20.17 -2.54
CA VAL A 162 -11.04 -19.26 -3.39
C VAL A 162 -10.67 -19.43 -4.86
N VAL A 163 -9.38 -19.44 -5.19
CA VAL A 163 -8.88 -19.58 -6.57
C VAL A 163 -9.28 -20.94 -7.16
N GLN A 164 -9.17 -22.02 -6.39
CA GLN A 164 -9.58 -23.36 -6.82
C GLN A 164 -11.08 -23.44 -7.08
N GLU A 165 -11.89 -22.81 -6.23
CA GLU A 165 -13.34 -22.78 -6.45
C GLU A 165 -13.72 -22.01 -7.72
N LEU A 166 -13.07 -20.88 -7.99
CA LEU A 166 -13.24 -20.15 -9.25
C LEU A 166 -12.87 -21.03 -10.46
N GLY A 167 -11.76 -21.76 -10.38
CA GLY A 167 -11.35 -22.68 -11.43
C GLY A 167 -12.35 -23.84 -11.65
N LYS A 168 -12.90 -24.43 -10.57
CA LYS A 168 -13.95 -25.48 -10.66
C LYS A 168 -15.24 -24.95 -11.33
N ARG A 169 -15.54 -23.68 -11.16
CA ARG A 169 -16.69 -23.00 -11.79
C ARG A 169 -16.40 -22.58 -13.24
N GLY A 170 -15.22 -22.90 -13.77
CA GLY A 170 -14.86 -22.69 -15.18
C GLY A 170 -14.29 -21.31 -15.49
N PHE A 171 -13.98 -20.46 -14.48
CA PHE A 171 -13.34 -19.18 -14.71
C PHE A 171 -11.86 -19.33 -15.02
N THR A 172 -11.41 -18.62 -16.06
CA THR A 172 -10.00 -18.57 -16.45
C THR A 172 -9.27 -17.50 -15.64
N GLY A 173 -8.25 -17.89 -14.88
CA GLY A 173 -7.52 -16.96 -14.04
C GLY A 173 -6.03 -17.21 -13.97
N MET A 174 -5.31 -16.23 -13.46
CA MET A 174 -3.89 -16.33 -13.20
C MET A 174 -3.57 -15.78 -11.81
N VAL A 175 -2.53 -16.35 -11.18
CA VAL A 175 -2.10 -16.02 -9.84
C VAL A 175 -0.59 -15.87 -9.80
N ASP A 176 -0.12 -14.80 -9.15
CA ASP A 176 1.29 -14.58 -8.89
C ASP A 176 1.55 -14.28 -7.42
N HIS A 177 2.62 -14.85 -6.89
CA HIS A 177 3.08 -14.48 -5.54
C HIS A 177 3.81 -13.15 -5.56
N SER A 178 4.88 -13.07 -6.31
CA SER A 178 5.71 -11.89 -6.50
C SER A 178 6.29 -11.96 -7.90
N CYS A 179 6.06 -10.95 -8.68
CA CYS A 179 6.62 -10.85 -10.02
C CYS A 179 7.02 -9.40 -10.29
N PRO A 180 7.96 -9.17 -11.22
CA PRO A 180 8.28 -7.83 -11.68
C PRO A 180 7.04 -7.05 -12.10
N TYR A 181 7.00 -5.76 -11.80
CA TYR A 181 5.81 -4.91 -12.02
C TYR A 181 5.30 -4.94 -13.47
N PHE A 182 6.20 -5.01 -14.46
CA PHE A 182 5.82 -5.04 -15.87
C PHE A 182 5.06 -6.32 -16.25
N LEU A 183 5.43 -7.49 -15.68
CA LEU A 183 4.70 -8.74 -15.85
C LEU A 183 3.35 -8.70 -15.14
N ARG A 184 3.32 -8.18 -13.91
CA ARG A 184 2.08 -7.99 -13.17
C ARG A 184 1.13 -7.07 -13.94
N ASN A 185 1.61 -5.96 -14.46
CA ASN A 185 0.81 -5.00 -15.21
C ASN A 185 0.28 -5.60 -16.51
N ASP A 186 1.08 -6.40 -17.24
CA ASP A 186 0.60 -7.15 -18.41
C ASP A 186 -0.56 -8.09 -18.03
N ARG A 187 -0.45 -8.80 -16.91
CA ARG A 187 -1.50 -9.72 -16.43
C ARG A 187 -2.76 -8.99 -15.98
N ILE A 188 -2.62 -7.84 -15.29
CA ILE A 188 -3.75 -6.96 -14.98
C ILE A 188 -4.40 -6.46 -16.28
N ALA A 189 -3.60 -6.04 -17.26
CA ALA A 189 -4.09 -5.59 -18.57
C ALA A 189 -4.92 -6.65 -19.31
N ARG A 190 -4.62 -7.93 -19.10
CA ARG A 190 -5.30 -9.10 -19.69
C ARG A 190 -6.53 -9.54 -18.90
N ALA A 191 -6.60 -9.24 -17.62
CA ALA A 191 -7.68 -9.67 -16.75
C ALA A 191 -8.89 -8.72 -16.80
N ARG A 192 -10.10 -9.26 -16.66
CA ARG A 192 -11.34 -8.49 -16.54
C ARG A 192 -11.52 -7.94 -15.15
N VAL A 193 -11.20 -8.75 -14.12
CA VAL A 193 -11.35 -8.42 -12.70
C VAL A 193 -10.09 -8.77 -11.95
N SER A 194 -9.65 -7.92 -11.03
CA SER A 194 -8.60 -8.25 -10.06
C SER A 194 -9.19 -8.55 -8.69
N LEU A 195 -8.64 -9.59 -8.03
CA LEU A 195 -9.16 -10.03 -6.75
C LEU A 195 -8.38 -9.44 -5.58
N ASN A 196 -9.09 -9.04 -4.54
CA ASN A 196 -8.54 -8.76 -3.22
C ASN A 196 -9.10 -9.75 -2.21
N ILE A 197 -8.29 -10.75 -1.84
CA ILE A 197 -8.66 -11.85 -0.94
C ILE A 197 -7.87 -11.71 0.35
N VAL A 198 -8.55 -11.77 1.49
CA VAL A 198 -7.94 -11.76 2.83
C VAL A 198 -6.88 -12.85 2.95
N GLN A 199 -5.75 -12.52 3.54
CA GLN A 199 -4.63 -13.43 3.66
C GLN A 199 -4.88 -14.53 4.70
N ASP A 200 -5.43 -14.14 5.84
CA ASP A 200 -5.71 -14.98 7.00
C ASP A 200 -6.78 -14.26 7.82
N GLU A 201 -7.56 -14.97 8.61
CA GLU A 201 -8.61 -14.41 9.47
C GLU A 201 -8.09 -13.38 10.50
N LYS A 202 -6.78 -13.43 10.81
CA LYS A 202 -6.12 -12.45 11.68
C LYS A 202 -5.92 -11.08 11.02
N TYR A 203 -5.82 -11.06 9.69
CA TYR A 203 -5.61 -9.83 8.93
C TYR A 203 -6.97 -9.28 8.50
N THR A 204 -7.53 -8.42 9.33
CA THR A 204 -8.84 -7.80 9.09
C THR A 204 -8.75 -6.44 8.39
N HIS A 205 -7.54 -5.99 8.08
CA HIS A 205 -7.30 -4.67 7.47
C HIS A 205 -7.29 -4.76 5.95
N VAL A 206 -7.92 -3.77 5.32
CA VAL A 206 -7.95 -3.66 3.86
C VAL A 206 -6.54 -3.53 3.28
N ASN A 207 -6.28 -4.24 2.21
CA ASN A 207 -5.02 -4.09 1.46
C ASN A 207 -5.09 -2.87 0.54
N SER A 208 -4.84 -1.69 1.11
CA SER A 208 -4.87 -0.41 0.39
C SER A 208 -3.91 -0.37 -0.81
N PHE A 209 -2.73 -0.99 -0.71
CA PHE A 209 -1.75 -1.00 -1.82
C PHE A 209 -2.33 -1.61 -3.09
N ARG A 210 -3.06 -2.72 -2.97
CA ARG A 210 -3.68 -3.37 -4.12
C ARG A 210 -4.88 -2.57 -4.62
N ILE A 211 -5.81 -2.22 -3.75
CA ILE A 211 -7.06 -1.55 -4.13
C ILE A 211 -6.76 -0.19 -4.78
N CYS A 212 -5.94 0.64 -4.15
CA CYS A 212 -5.63 1.98 -4.68
C CYS A 212 -4.90 1.92 -6.02
N TYR A 213 -3.92 1.00 -6.18
CA TYR A 213 -3.22 0.84 -7.45
C TYR A 213 -4.15 0.39 -8.58
N LEU A 214 -5.02 -0.59 -8.30
CA LEU A 214 -5.99 -1.09 -9.27
C LEU A 214 -7.02 -0.01 -9.66
N ALA A 215 -7.56 0.71 -8.69
CA ALA A 215 -8.50 1.81 -8.93
C ALA A 215 -7.84 2.94 -9.73
N ASN A 216 -6.58 3.30 -9.43
CA ASN A 216 -5.81 4.30 -10.20
C ASN A 216 -5.67 3.91 -11.68
N ASN A 217 -5.79 2.63 -11.99
CA ASN A 217 -5.62 2.07 -13.34
C ASN A 217 -6.94 1.52 -13.94
N ARG A 218 -8.11 1.99 -13.51
CA ARG A 218 -9.43 1.61 -14.06
C ARG A 218 -9.72 0.11 -14.04
N VAL A 219 -9.22 -0.60 -13.05
CA VAL A 219 -9.41 -2.05 -12.92
C VAL A 219 -10.61 -2.34 -12.05
N ALA A 220 -11.52 -3.20 -12.49
CA ALA A 220 -12.57 -3.73 -11.63
C ALA A 220 -11.97 -4.59 -10.52
N ILE A 221 -12.41 -4.36 -9.30
CA ILE A 221 -11.88 -5.01 -8.11
C ILE A 221 -13.00 -5.79 -7.43
N LEU A 222 -12.79 -7.08 -7.22
CA LEU A 222 -13.65 -7.89 -6.38
C LEU A 222 -12.92 -8.17 -5.06
N SER A 223 -13.44 -7.61 -3.97
CA SER A 223 -12.81 -7.65 -2.65
C SER A 223 -13.64 -8.42 -1.64
N GLU A 224 -12.97 -9.16 -0.78
CA GLU A 224 -13.56 -9.61 0.47
C GLU A 224 -13.75 -8.42 1.41
N ALA A 225 -14.80 -8.46 2.26
CA ALA A 225 -15.04 -7.45 3.28
C ALA A 225 -13.94 -7.49 4.36
N GLU A 226 -13.44 -6.32 4.73
CA GLU A 226 -12.36 -6.11 5.69
C GLU A 226 -12.65 -4.87 6.53
N SER A 227 -11.89 -4.65 7.59
CA SER A 227 -11.90 -3.36 8.29
C SER A 227 -11.31 -2.27 7.39
N ASP A 228 -12.09 -1.25 7.13
CA ASP A 228 -11.72 -0.17 6.21
C ASP A 228 -12.13 1.21 6.74
N PRO A 229 -11.53 1.70 7.82
CA PRO A 229 -11.84 3.03 8.35
C PRO A 229 -11.45 4.15 7.38
N ALA A 230 -10.62 3.88 6.38
CA ALA A 230 -10.20 4.84 5.36
C ALA A 230 -11.16 4.91 4.16
N GLY A 231 -12.08 3.96 4.01
CA GLY A 231 -13.09 3.96 2.95
C GLY A 231 -12.61 3.47 1.58
N TYR A 232 -11.52 2.70 1.51
CA TYR A 232 -10.99 2.18 0.23
C TYR A 232 -11.87 1.10 -0.40
N LEU A 233 -12.69 0.38 0.40
CA LEU A 233 -13.61 -0.63 -0.12
C LEU A 233 -14.72 -0.05 -1.00
N ALA A 234 -14.99 1.26 -0.92
CA ALA A 234 -15.88 1.95 -1.86
C ALA A 234 -15.40 1.84 -3.32
N LEU A 235 -14.10 1.57 -3.54
CA LEU A 235 -13.47 1.38 -4.86
C LEU A 235 -13.66 -0.04 -5.41
N ALA A 236 -14.31 -0.96 -4.68
CA ALA A 236 -14.43 -2.36 -5.03
C ALA A 236 -15.87 -2.87 -4.96
N ASP A 237 -16.14 -3.97 -5.64
CA ASP A 237 -17.31 -4.80 -5.35
C ASP A 237 -16.98 -5.71 -4.19
N VAL A 238 -17.73 -5.60 -3.09
CA VAL A 238 -17.41 -6.26 -1.82
C VAL A 238 -18.28 -7.48 -1.62
N VAL A 239 -17.65 -8.60 -1.26
CA VAL A 239 -18.33 -9.83 -0.87
C VAL A 239 -18.13 -10.13 0.61
N HIS A 240 -19.20 -10.57 1.27
CA HIS A 240 -19.18 -11.05 2.65
C HIS A 240 -19.18 -12.58 2.66
N GLY A 241 -17.98 -13.14 2.75
CA GLY A 241 -17.74 -14.58 2.71
C GLY A 241 -17.11 -15.05 1.40
N ARG A 242 -16.11 -15.90 1.56
CA ARG A 242 -15.29 -16.40 0.43
C ARG A 242 -16.08 -17.26 -0.55
N GLU A 243 -17.15 -17.91 -0.11
CA GLU A 243 -18.04 -18.74 -0.92
C GLU A 243 -18.81 -17.94 -1.97
N LYS A 244 -18.91 -16.62 -1.80
CA LYS A 244 -19.63 -15.72 -2.71
C LYS A 244 -18.78 -15.18 -3.87
N PHE A 245 -17.47 -15.42 -3.85
CA PHE A 245 -16.58 -14.90 -4.90
C PHE A 245 -16.99 -15.32 -6.31
N ALA A 246 -17.37 -16.58 -6.48
CA ALA A 246 -17.70 -17.12 -7.81
C ALA A 246 -18.96 -16.47 -8.38
N ASP A 247 -20.01 -16.29 -7.57
CA ASP A 247 -21.26 -15.66 -8.02
C ASP A 247 -21.06 -14.17 -8.28
N ALA A 248 -20.31 -13.49 -7.43
CA ALA A 248 -19.97 -12.08 -7.61
C ALA A 248 -19.11 -11.85 -8.87
N LEU A 249 -18.13 -12.72 -9.12
CA LEU A 249 -17.31 -12.67 -10.34
C LEU A 249 -18.19 -12.88 -11.59
N ALA A 250 -19.09 -13.89 -11.58
CA ALA A 250 -20.04 -14.11 -12.66
C ALA A 250 -20.90 -12.87 -12.94
N GLY A 251 -21.36 -12.21 -11.88
CA GLY A 251 -22.13 -10.97 -11.98
C GLY A 251 -21.36 -9.81 -12.60
N LEU A 252 -20.06 -9.67 -12.30
CA LEU A 252 -19.19 -8.66 -12.92
C LEU A 252 -18.88 -8.95 -14.38
N LEU A 253 -18.75 -10.22 -14.74
CA LEU A 253 -18.48 -10.64 -16.12
C LEU A 253 -19.69 -10.53 -17.03
N ALA A 254 -20.90 -10.68 -16.45
CA ALA A 254 -22.15 -10.54 -17.17
C ALA A 254 -22.24 -9.14 -17.81
N GLU A 255 -22.59 -9.09 -19.11
CA GLU A 255 -22.77 -7.85 -19.88
C GLU A 255 -21.54 -6.89 -19.80
N ASN A 256 -20.35 -7.44 -19.50
CA ASN A 256 -19.10 -6.68 -19.31
C ASN A 256 -19.17 -5.58 -18.22
N ARG A 257 -19.97 -5.78 -17.17
CA ARG A 257 -20.15 -4.82 -16.08
C ARG A 257 -18.83 -4.40 -15.42
N TRP A 258 -17.82 -5.27 -15.45
CA TRP A 258 -16.47 -4.96 -14.96
C TRP A 258 -15.88 -3.68 -15.57
N LYS A 259 -16.20 -3.33 -16.84
CA LYS A 259 -15.73 -2.10 -17.48
C LYS A 259 -16.25 -0.86 -16.76
N ALA A 260 -17.56 -0.81 -16.57
CA ALA A 260 -18.21 0.30 -15.87
C ALA A 260 -17.77 0.39 -14.40
N ARG A 261 -17.54 -0.76 -13.75
CA ARG A 261 -17.08 -0.79 -12.35
C ARG A 261 -15.63 -0.29 -12.20
N GLY A 262 -14.73 -0.69 -13.10
CA GLY A 262 -13.35 -0.18 -13.11
C GLY A 262 -13.29 1.34 -13.33
N GLU A 263 -14.09 1.85 -14.27
CA GLU A 263 -14.17 3.29 -14.54
C GLU A 263 -14.79 4.05 -13.34
N ALA A 264 -15.85 3.55 -12.75
CA ALA A 264 -16.46 4.16 -11.57
C ALA A 264 -15.49 4.21 -10.37
N ALA A 265 -14.72 3.14 -10.13
CA ALA A 265 -13.69 3.11 -9.10
C ALA A 265 -12.59 4.16 -9.35
N TYR A 266 -12.16 4.30 -10.60
CA TYR A 266 -11.18 5.31 -10.99
C TYR A 266 -11.68 6.73 -10.76
N GLU A 267 -12.89 7.06 -11.24
CA GLU A 267 -13.47 8.40 -11.08
C GLU A 267 -13.66 8.74 -9.59
N LEU A 268 -14.14 7.81 -8.79
CA LEU A 268 -14.25 8.00 -7.34
C LEU A 268 -12.87 8.22 -6.69
N PHE A 269 -11.84 7.45 -7.12
CA PHE A 269 -10.50 7.58 -6.55
C PHE A 269 -9.82 8.90 -6.92
N ARG A 270 -10.11 9.45 -8.11
CA ARG A 270 -9.61 10.77 -8.55
C ARG A 270 -10.05 11.93 -7.66
N GLU A 271 -11.16 11.79 -6.95
CA GLU A 271 -11.63 12.80 -5.99
C GLU A 271 -10.70 12.95 -4.77
N THR A 272 -9.77 12.00 -4.60
CA THR A 272 -8.77 12.01 -3.52
C THR A 272 -7.36 12.06 -4.11
N PRO A 273 -6.87 13.21 -4.61
CA PRO A 273 -5.52 13.32 -5.17
C PRO A 273 -4.44 13.03 -4.15
N MET A 274 -3.36 12.35 -4.54
CA MET A 274 -2.21 12.05 -3.67
C MET A 274 -1.53 13.32 -3.14
N THR A 275 -1.52 14.40 -3.94
CA THR A 275 -1.00 15.70 -3.51
C THR A 275 -1.75 16.24 -2.31
N ARG A 276 -3.08 16.23 -2.33
CA ARG A 276 -3.90 16.66 -1.20
C ARG A 276 -3.66 15.80 0.05
N CYS A 277 -3.61 14.48 -0.12
CA CYS A 277 -3.32 13.57 1.00
C CYS A 277 -1.96 13.87 1.65
N LEU A 278 -0.94 14.17 0.82
CA LEU A 278 0.39 14.49 1.30
C LEU A 278 0.49 15.90 1.87
N GLU A 279 -0.21 16.90 1.34
CA GLU A 279 -0.28 18.25 1.95
C GLU A 279 -0.83 18.17 3.37
N GLU A 280 -1.99 17.53 3.55
CA GLU A 280 -2.60 17.32 4.86
C GLU A 280 -1.66 16.58 5.83
N LEU A 281 -0.96 15.55 5.33
CA LEU A 281 -0.01 14.76 6.10
C LEU A 281 1.25 15.55 6.49
N LEU A 282 1.79 16.35 5.56
CA LEU A 282 2.95 17.22 5.80
C LEU A 282 2.60 18.31 6.82
N ASP A 283 1.44 18.94 6.70
CA ASP A 283 0.98 19.95 7.67
C ASP A 283 0.80 19.33 9.06
N ALA A 284 0.25 18.13 9.17
CA ALA A 284 0.12 17.42 10.44
C ALA A 284 1.48 17.03 11.05
N SER A 285 2.49 16.72 10.21
CA SER A 285 3.79 16.21 10.65
C SER A 285 4.82 17.30 10.95
N PHE A 286 4.80 18.39 10.17
CA PHE A 286 5.81 19.46 10.22
C PHE A 286 5.25 20.81 10.69
N GLY A 287 3.92 20.97 10.75
CA GLY A 287 3.28 22.24 11.15
C GLY A 287 3.64 23.39 10.22
N SER A 288 3.91 24.56 10.79
CA SER A 288 4.25 25.77 10.01
C SER A 288 5.59 25.71 9.25
N GLU A 289 6.47 24.73 9.56
CA GLU A 289 7.73 24.55 8.85
C GLU A 289 7.51 24.17 7.37
N SER A 290 6.41 23.44 7.07
CA SER A 290 6.06 23.01 5.72
C SER A 290 5.70 24.17 4.79
N ARG A 291 5.08 25.23 5.33
CA ARG A 291 4.57 26.38 4.56
C ARG A 291 5.67 27.37 4.15
N ALA A 292 6.74 27.50 4.96
CA ALA A 292 7.86 28.39 4.65
C ALA A 292 8.66 27.95 3.42
N ALA A 293 8.73 26.63 3.15
CA ALA A 293 9.46 26.08 2.00
C ALA A 293 8.71 26.23 0.66
N ALA A 294 7.37 26.32 0.68
CA ALA A 294 6.54 26.49 -0.51
C ALA A 294 6.39 27.95 -0.96
N GLY A 295 6.58 28.90 -0.03
CA GLY A 295 6.44 30.34 -0.30
C GLY A 295 7.66 31.02 -0.93
N GLY A 296 8.80 30.34 -1.02
CA GLY A 296 10.06 30.89 -1.56
C GLY A 296 10.29 30.67 -3.06
N ALA A 297 9.35 30.05 -3.77
CA ALA A 297 9.45 29.73 -5.21
C ALA A 297 8.33 30.40 -6.03
N ARG A 298 8.11 31.70 -5.80
CA ARG A 298 7.30 32.54 -6.70
C ARG A 298 8.15 33.66 -7.29
#